data_729032b0bba309a02e18354fdb5fd764
#
_entry.id   729032b0bba309a02e18354fdb5fd764
#
_cell.length_a   1.000
_cell.length_b   1.000
_cell.length_c   1.000
_cell.angle_alpha   90.00
_cell.angle_beta   90.00
_cell.angle_gamma   90.00
#
_symmetry.space_group_name_H-M   'P 1'
#
loop_
_entity.id
_entity.type
_entity.pdbx_description
1 polymer ?
#
loop_
_entity_poly.entity_id
_entity_poly.type
_entity_poly.pdbx_seq_one_letter_code
_entity_poly.pdbx_strand_id
1 'polypeptide(L)'
;MRKVLITGRIGSGKSEVSKILGALGYSVYDSDSRTKALYADPVVAQKIESEVGVELARMGKVFENPELLKKLESVVHPLVLSDFERFAAQSASDPVFFESA
;
A
#
# COMPACT_ATOMS: atom_id res chain seq x y z
N MET A 1 6.90 17.91 -7.09
CA MET A 1 6.80 16.61 -7.78
C MET A 1 5.33 16.23 -7.95
N ARG A 2 4.93 15.86 -9.15
CA ARG A 2 3.55 15.44 -9.42
C ARG A 2 3.35 13.99 -9.00
N LYS A 3 2.20 13.72 -8.40
CA LYS A 3 1.78 12.38 -7.98
C LYS A 3 0.50 12.02 -8.71
N VAL A 4 0.48 10.87 -9.37
CA VAL A 4 -0.66 10.41 -10.17
C VAL A 4 -1.15 9.09 -9.61
N LEU A 5 -2.45 9.02 -9.34
CA LEU A 5 -3.10 7.82 -8.82
C LEU A 5 -3.61 6.94 -9.96
N ILE A 6 -3.23 5.67 -9.95
CA ILE A 6 -3.75 4.65 -10.85
C ILE A 6 -4.68 3.75 -10.05
N THR A 7 -5.96 3.78 -10.37
CA THR A 7 -6.97 2.95 -9.70
C THR A 7 -7.67 2.07 -10.72
N GLY A 8 -8.32 1.03 -10.23
CA GLY A 8 -9.09 0.13 -11.08
C GLY A 8 -9.33 -1.19 -10.38
N ARG A 9 -10.32 -1.91 -10.89
CA ARG A 9 -10.61 -3.27 -10.42
C ARG A 9 -9.56 -4.24 -10.93
N ILE A 10 -9.40 -5.37 -10.26
CA ILE A 10 -8.59 -6.49 -10.73
C ILE A 10 -9.09 -6.86 -12.13
N GLY A 11 -8.16 -6.98 -13.09
CA GLY A 11 -8.51 -7.28 -14.48
C GLY A 11 -8.85 -6.09 -15.36
N SER A 12 -8.77 -4.85 -14.85
CA SER A 12 -9.06 -3.63 -15.63
C SER A 12 -7.90 -3.15 -16.50
N GLY A 13 -6.79 -3.88 -16.54
CA GLY A 13 -5.59 -3.46 -17.27
C GLY A 13 -4.63 -2.59 -16.47
N LYS A 14 -4.88 -2.39 -15.18
CA LYS A 14 -4.06 -1.57 -14.30
C LYS A 14 -2.60 -2.05 -14.24
N SER A 15 -2.37 -3.36 -14.15
CA SER A 15 -1.04 -3.95 -14.13
C SER A 15 -0.28 -3.72 -15.43
N GLU A 16 -0.97 -3.75 -16.56
CA GLU A 16 -0.39 -3.49 -17.86
C GLU A 16 0.09 -2.04 -17.98
N VAL A 17 -0.73 -1.10 -17.50
CA VAL A 17 -0.38 0.33 -17.47
C VAL A 17 0.86 0.54 -16.61
N SER A 18 0.92 -0.06 -15.42
CA SER A 18 2.06 0.05 -14.52
C SER A 18 3.34 -0.48 -15.14
N LYS A 19 3.28 -1.61 -15.87
CA LYS A 19 4.43 -2.17 -16.57
C LYS A 19 4.93 -1.23 -17.67
N ILE A 20 4.03 -0.65 -18.44
CA ILE A 20 4.39 0.31 -19.50
C ILE A 20 5.07 1.53 -18.91
N LEU A 21 4.53 2.09 -17.84
CA LEU A 21 5.11 3.24 -17.15
C LEU A 21 6.50 2.94 -16.61
N GLY A 22 6.70 1.78 -16.00
CA GLY A 22 8.00 1.34 -15.53
C GLY A 22 9.02 1.19 -16.67
N ALA A 23 8.59 0.64 -17.79
CA ALA A 23 9.44 0.49 -18.98
C ALA A 23 9.84 1.85 -19.57
N LEU A 24 9.00 2.88 -19.43
CA LEU A 24 9.29 4.25 -19.86
C LEU A 24 10.17 5.02 -18.85
N GLY A 25 10.55 4.41 -17.74
CA GLY A 25 11.44 5.01 -16.76
C GLY A 25 10.74 5.76 -15.62
N TYR A 26 9.42 5.67 -15.52
CA TYR A 26 8.67 6.27 -14.42
C TYR A 26 8.70 5.37 -13.18
N SER A 27 8.71 5.99 -12.01
CA SER A 27 8.57 5.28 -10.73
C SER A 27 7.10 4.98 -10.47
N VAL A 28 6.79 3.71 -10.20
CA VAL A 28 5.44 3.25 -9.89
C VAL A 28 5.45 2.63 -8.50
N TYR A 29 4.66 3.17 -7.59
CA TYR A 29 4.48 2.64 -6.25
C TYR A 29 3.31 1.66 -6.26
N ASP A 30 3.60 0.37 -6.06
CA ASP A 30 2.59 -0.68 -5.95
C ASP A 30 2.18 -0.80 -4.48
N SER A 31 0.99 -0.29 -4.13
CA SER A 31 0.52 -0.26 -2.76
C SER A 31 0.31 -1.66 -2.17
N ASP A 32 -0.11 -2.64 -2.97
CA ASP A 32 -0.32 -4.00 -2.50
C ASP A 32 0.99 -4.66 -2.06
N SER A 33 2.01 -4.58 -2.91
CA SER A 33 3.33 -5.13 -2.61
C SER A 33 3.98 -4.42 -1.42
N ARG A 34 3.85 -3.10 -1.35
CA ARG A 34 4.42 -2.31 -0.25
C ARG A 34 3.70 -2.57 1.07
N THR A 35 2.39 -2.75 1.04
CA THR A 35 1.61 -3.11 2.23
C THR A 35 2.04 -4.47 2.77
N LYS A 36 2.25 -5.46 1.91
CA LYS A 36 2.78 -6.77 2.33
C LYS A 36 4.17 -6.64 2.97
N ALA A 37 5.03 -5.80 2.40
CA ALA A 37 6.35 -5.55 2.97
C ALA A 37 6.27 -4.87 4.34
N LEU A 38 5.31 -3.94 4.54
CA LEU A 38 5.07 -3.31 5.83
C LEU A 38 4.63 -4.32 6.88
N TYR A 39 3.75 -5.26 6.53
CA TYR A 39 3.33 -6.31 7.45
C TYR A 39 4.48 -7.24 7.86
N ALA A 40 5.48 -7.40 7.02
CA ALA A 40 6.65 -8.21 7.32
C ALA A 40 7.64 -7.50 8.27
N ASP A 41 7.51 -6.20 8.47
CA ASP A 41 8.34 -5.43 9.41
C ASP A 41 7.86 -5.71 10.85
N PRO A 42 8.72 -6.24 11.75
CA PRO A 42 8.31 -6.57 13.12
C PRO A 42 7.75 -5.38 13.91
N VAL A 43 8.27 -4.18 13.70
CA VAL A 43 7.80 -2.97 14.40
C VAL A 43 6.40 -2.61 13.95
N VAL A 44 6.15 -2.66 12.65
CA VAL A 44 4.81 -2.40 12.08
C VAL A 44 3.83 -3.47 12.51
N ALA A 45 4.21 -4.74 12.46
CA ALA A 45 3.39 -5.86 12.89
C ALA A 45 2.96 -5.71 14.34
N GLN A 46 3.88 -5.36 15.23
CA GLN A 46 3.59 -5.16 16.65
C GLN A 46 2.62 -4.00 16.86
N LYS A 47 2.80 -2.91 16.12
CA LYS A 47 1.91 -1.75 16.19
C LYS A 47 0.49 -2.13 15.76
N ILE A 48 0.36 -2.88 14.68
CA ILE A 48 -0.95 -3.33 14.17
C ILE A 48 -1.62 -4.23 15.19
N GLU A 49 -0.93 -5.21 15.73
CA GLU A 49 -1.47 -6.12 16.74
C GLU A 49 -1.92 -5.37 18.00
N SER A 50 -1.12 -4.41 18.45
CA SER A 50 -1.44 -3.60 19.63
C SER A 50 -2.68 -2.73 19.42
N GLU A 51 -2.82 -2.07 18.29
CA GLU A 51 -3.91 -1.12 18.04
C GLU A 51 -5.19 -1.79 17.56
N VAL A 52 -5.08 -2.86 16.78
CA VAL A 52 -6.24 -3.62 16.31
C VAL A 52 -6.71 -4.63 17.35
N GLY A 53 -5.80 -5.13 18.17
CA GLY A 53 -6.09 -6.11 19.21
C GLY A 53 -6.18 -7.54 18.71
N VAL A 54 -5.67 -7.82 17.50
CA VAL A 54 -5.68 -9.15 16.89
C VAL A 54 -4.29 -9.48 16.37
N GLU A 55 -3.82 -10.69 16.65
CA GLU A 55 -2.55 -11.19 16.12
C GLU A 55 -2.57 -11.28 14.60
N LEU A 56 -1.44 -10.98 13.95
CA LEU A 56 -1.34 -11.07 12.48
C LEU A 56 -1.68 -12.46 11.95
N ALA A 57 -1.37 -13.51 12.70
CA ALA A 57 -1.74 -14.88 12.31
C ALA A 57 -3.25 -15.08 12.18
N ARG A 58 -4.06 -14.23 12.83
CA ARG A 58 -5.52 -14.27 12.79
C ARG A 58 -6.12 -13.16 11.92
N MET A 59 -5.30 -12.48 11.14
CA MET A 59 -5.72 -11.31 10.40
C MET A 59 -6.82 -11.61 9.37
N GLY A 60 -6.92 -12.85 8.89
CA GLY A 60 -8.01 -13.26 8.01
C GLY A 60 -9.40 -13.07 8.61
N LYS A 61 -9.52 -13.18 9.94
CA LYS A 61 -10.80 -12.95 10.63
C LYS A 61 -11.17 -11.47 10.70
N VAL A 62 -10.20 -10.58 10.63
CA VAL A 62 -10.43 -9.13 10.63
C VAL A 62 -11.23 -8.72 9.41
N PHE A 63 -10.99 -9.35 8.25
CA PHE A 63 -11.72 -9.04 7.02
C PHE A 63 -13.19 -9.46 7.08
N GLU A 64 -13.56 -10.34 8.00
CA GLU A 64 -14.94 -10.75 8.23
C GLU A 64 -15.69 -9.83 9.20
N ASN A 65 -14.97 -8.98 9.92
CA ASN A 65 -15.53 -8.06 10.91
C ASN A 65 -15.33 -6.60 10.46
N PRO A 66 -16.41 -5.89 10.06
CA PRO A 66 -16.27 -4.51 9.55
C PRO A 66 -15.64 -3.53 10.54
N GLU A 67 -15.87 -3.69 11.84
CA GLU A 67 -15.28 -2.79 12.84
C GLU A 67 -13.79 -3.01 12.97
N LEU A 68 -13.33 -4.26 13.00
CA LEU A 68 -11.90 -4.58 13.06
C LEU A 68 -11.21 -4.18 11.77
N LEU A 69 -11.87 -4.34 10.62
CA LEU A 69 -11.33 -3.92 9.33
C LEU A 69 -11.11 -2.40 9.30
N LYS A 70 -12.06 -1.62 9.82
CA LYS A 70 -11.89 -0.17 9.93
C LYS A 70 -10.71 0.22 10.81
N LYS A 71 -10.52 -0.48 11.94
CA LYS A 71 -9.37 -0.25 12.82
C LYS A 71 -8.05 -0.56 12.10
N LEU A 72 -8.00 -1.68 11.39
CA LEU A 72 -6.83 -2.07 10.60
C LEU A 72 -6.50 -1.01 9.55
N GLU A 73 -7.48 -0.57 8.78
CA GLU A 73 -7.31 0.44 7.75
C GLU A 73 -6.84 1.78 8.34
N SER A 74 -7.37 2.19 9.49
CA SER A 74 -6.97 3.43 10.16
C SER A 74 -5.52 3.40 10.64
N VAL A 75 -4.98 2.24 10.96
CA VAL A 75 -3.57 2.06 11.35
C VAL A 75 -2.66 1.98 10.11
N VAL A 76 -3.06 1.20 9.12
CA VAL A 76 -2.25 0.91 7.93
C VAL A 76 -2.21 2.08 6.96
N HIS A 77 -3.31 2.79 6.77
CA HIS A 77 -3.42 3.86 5.79
C HIS A 77 -2.36 4.97 5.98
N PRO A 78 -2.16 5.53 7.20
CA PRO A 78 -1.09 6.50 7.41
C PRO A 78 0.31 5.92 7.16
N LEU A 79 0.53 4.64 7.44
CA LEU A 79 1.81 3.98 7.19
C LEU A 79 2.10 3.87 5.69
N VAL A 80 1.10 3.53 4.90
CA VAL A 80 1.21 3.46 3.45
C VAL A 80 1.47 4.85 2.86
N LEU A 81 0.76 5.87 3.34
CA LEU A 81 0.98 7.23 2.89
C LEU A 81 2.40 7.72 3.20
N SER A 82 2.90 7.44 4.40
CA SER A 82 4.28 7.80 4.77
C SER A 82 5.30 7.07 3.90
N ASP A 83 5.07 5.79 3.62
CA ASP A 83 5.94 5.00 2.77
C ASP A 83 5.94 5.54 1.34
N PHE A 84 4.78 5.90 0.81
CA PHE A 84 4.66 6.52 -0.50
C PHE A 84 5.40 7.87 -0.56
N GLU A 85 5.26 8.71 0.45
CA GLU A 85 5.98 9.99 0.51
C GLU A 85 7.49 9.80 0.47
N ARG A 86 8.02 8.81 1.20
CA ARG A 86 9.45 8.48 1.15
C ARG A 86 9.86 7.96 -0.22
N PHE A 87 9.05 7.11 -0.82
CA PHE A 87 9.28 6.59 -2.18
C PHE A 87 9.33 7.74 -3.20
N ALA A 88 8.36 8.66 -3.13
CA ALA A 88 8.31 9.81 -4.02
C ALA A 88 9.51 10.73 -3.85
N ALA A 89 9.95 10.96 -2.60
CA ALA A 89 11.10 11.81 -2.30
C ALA A 89 12.42 11.23 -2.84
N GLN A 90 12.52 9.91 -2.92
CA GLN A 90 13.71 9.21 -3.42
C GLN A 90 13.67 8.98 -4.92
N SER A 91 12.55 9.24 -5.58
CA SER A 91 12.37 8.99 -7.00
C SER A 91 13.05 10.09 -7.84
N ALA A 92 13.73 9.68 -8.90
CA ALA A 92 14.29 10.59 -9.89
C ALA A 92 13.28 10.94 -10.99
N SER A 93 12.14 10.27 -11.05
CA SER A 93 11.10 10.50 -12.06
C SER A 93 10.06 11.51 -11.59
N ASP A 94 9.43 12.19 -12.54
CA ASP A 94 8.30 13.08 -12.33
C ASP A 94 7.39 12.97 -13.56
N PRO A 95 6.13 12.56 -13.42
CA PRO A 95 5.43 12.26 -12.15
C PRO A 95 5.80 10.91 -11.54
N VAL A 96 5.42 10.72 -10.28
CA VAL A 96 5.45 9.44 -9.59
C VAL A 96 4.04 8.87 -9.58
N PHE A 97 3.91 7.60 -9.89
CA PHE A 97 2.60 6.92 -9.96
C PHE A 97 2.36 6.07 -8.71
N PHE A 98 1.13 6.12 -8.22
CA PHE A 98 0.66 5.29 -7.11
C PHE A 98 -0.39 4.33 -7.65
N GLU A 99 -0.10 3.04 -7.63
CA GLU A 99 -1.04 1.99 -8.05
C GLU A 99 -1.79 1.48 -6.82
N SER A 100 -3.14 1.58 -6.85
CA SER A 100 -4.01 1.12 -5.79
C SER A 100 -5.09 0.20 -6.35
N ALA A 101 -5.40 -0.83 -5.61
CA ALA A 101 -6.47 -1.76 -5.96
C ALA A 101 -7.86 -1.13 -5.72
#